data_a2e45273e74ab7c21ba5e03832a91f4a
#
_entry.id   a2e45273e74ab7c21ba5e03832a91f4a
#
_cell.length_a   1.000
_cell.length_b   1.000
_cell.length_c   1.000
_cell.angle_alpha   90.00
_cell.angle_beta   90.00
_cell.angle_gamma   90.00
#
_symmetry.space_group_name_H-M   'P 1'
#
loop_
_entity.id
_entity.type
_entity.pdbx_description
1 polymer ?
#
loop_
_entity_poly.entity_id
_entity_poly.type
_entity_poly.pdbx_seq_one_letter_code
_entity_poly.pdbx_strand_id
1 'polypeptide(L)'
;MIYLLLGDENALKSQKIDELKKKYIGSNDEIQFDYETLDGNKLDPADLKKSLMSLPVVAKRRVVILHTCQKLSDQNKKIILEFAQIDEDKVVLILDSDSAASKNSFIQELYKRAEVLSFSKGRPLTAFSMEEDILSCNPKGALQVLFVLLENGQMPVWILGGILSFWQKNKRRMAESRYKKGLLELQEADLNIKRTRINVQHALEILVVKLAS
;
A
#
# COMPACT_ATOMS: atom_id res chain seq x y z
N MET A 1 -2.61 6.46 23.04
CA MET A 1 -1.80 6.53 21.81
C MET A 1 -2.28 5.50 20.81
N ILE A 2 -2.41 5.84 19.49
CA ILE A 2 -2.97 4.91 18.47
C ILE A 2 -1.97 4.74 17.33
N TYR A 3 -1.73 3.49 16.94
CA TYR A 3 -1.00 3.08 15.73
C TYR A 3 -1.98 2.47 14.72
N LEU A 4 -1.87 2.84 13.47
CA LEU A 4 -2.66 2.28 12.37
C LEU A 4 -1.73 1.67 11.33
N LEU A 5 -1.73 0.33 11.25
CA LEU A 5 -0.93 -0.44 10.31
C LEU A 5 -1.81 -0.78 9.10
N LEU A 6 -1.42 -0.32 7.92
CA LEU A 6 -2.18 -0.49 6.69
C LEU A 6 -1.37 -1.28 5.66
N GLY A 7 -2.01 -2.21 4.98
CA GLY A 7 -1.42 -2.91 3.85
C GLY A 7 -1.50 -4.42 3.95
N ASP A 8 -0.99 -5.08 2.94
CA ASP A 8 -1.08 -6.53 2.72
C ASP A 8 0.22 -7.29 3.05
N GLU A 9 1.29 -6.58 3.47
CA GLU A 9 2.56 -7.17 3.90
C GLU A 9 2.49 -7.68 5.34
N ASN A 10 1.81 -8.82 5.55
CA ASN A 10 1.56 -9.36 6.88
C ASN A 10 2.83 -9.66 7.67
N ALA A 11 3.91 -10.10 7.01
CA ALA A 11 5.19 -10.38 7.68
C ALA A 11 5.81 -9.10 8.29
N LEU A 12 5.84 -8.00 7.55
CA LEU A 12 6.36 -6.72 8.02
C LEU A 12 5.44 -6.09 9.09
N LYS A 13 4.12 -6.22 8.95
CA LYS A 13 3.17 -5.79 9.98
C LYS A 13 3.40 -6.56 11.29
N SER A 14 3.53 -7.89 11.22
CA SER A 14 3.80 -8.73 12.40
C SER A 14 5.11 -8.34 13.07
N GLN A 15 6.18 -8.14 12.29
CA GLN A 15 7.46 -7.67 12.84
C GLN A 15 7.29 -6.31 13.55
N LYS A 16 6.54 -5.37 12.96
CA LYS A 16 6.29 -4.07 13.58
C LYS A 16 5.44 -4.16 14.84
N ILE A 17 4.45 -5.04 14.87
CA ILE A 17 3.65 -5.33 16.05
C ILE A 17 4.55 -5.86 17.17
N ASP A 18 5.46 -6.80 16.88
CA ASP A 18 6.40 -7.34 17.86
C ASP A 18 7.38 -6.28 18.38
N GLU A 19 7.84 -5.36 17.53
CA GLU A 19 8.65 -4.22 17.96
C GLU A 19 7.87 -3.31 18.92
N LEU A 20 6.62 -2.96 18.57
CA LEU A 20 5.76 -2.14 19.42
C LEU A 20 5.43 -2.85 20.74
N LYS A 21 5.15 -4.16 20.70
CA LYS A 21 4.95 -4.97 21.89
C LYS A 21 6.17 -4.88 22.82
N LYS A 22 7.37 -5.15 22.32
CA LYS A 22 8.62 -5.07 23.10
C LYS A 22 8.91 -3.67 23.66
N LYS A 23 8.46 -2.62 22.95
CA LYS A 23 8.63 -1.23 23.41
C LYS A 23 7.79 -0.89 24.63
N TYR A 24 6.59 -1.47 24.76
CA TYR A 24 5.64 -1.13 25.81
C TYR A 24 5.46 -2.21 26.87
N ILE A 25 5.80 -3.46 26.56
CA ILE A 25 5.65 -4.64 27.42
C ILE A 25 7.02 -5.31 27.53
N GLY A 26 7.56 -5.38 28.74
CA GLY A 26 8.93 -5.87 28.98
C GLY A 26 9.00 -7.23 29.69
N SER A 27 7.95 -7.66 30.40
CA SER A 27 7.96 -8.88 31.21
C SER A 27 6.80 -9.83 30.86
N ASN A 28 6.92 -11.09 31.28
CA ASN A 28 5.84 -12.07 31.07
C ASN A 28 4.58 -11.71 31.87
N ASP A 29 4.71 -11.13 33.05
CA ASP A 29 3.57 -10.70 33.86
C ASP A 29 2.82 -9.54 33.14
N GLU A 30 3.55 -8.59 32.56
CA GLU A 30 2.95 -7.52 31.76
C GLU A 30 2.21 -8.07 30.54
N ILE A 31 2.75 -9.12 29.88
CA ILE A 31 2.05 -9.79 28.74
C ILE A 31 0.75 -10.41 29.21
N GLN A 32 0.73 -11.03 30.40
CA GLN A 32 -0.45 -11.73 30.91
C GLN A 32 -1.58 -10.76 31.27
N PHE A 33 -1.27 -9.59 31.84
CA PHE A 33 -2.27 -8.67 32.38
C PHE A 33 -2.55 -7.45 31.49
N ASP A 34 -1.53 -6.97 30.77
CA ASP A 34 -1.60 -5.68 30.07
C ASP A 34 -1.45 -5.77 28.55
N TYR A 35 -1.53 -6.98 28.01
CA TYR A 35 -1.53 -7.24 26.58
C TYR A 35 -2.78 -8.00 26.16
N GLU A 36 -3.49 -7.53 25.15
CA GLU A 36 -4.70 -8.15 24.64
C GLU A 36 -4.75 -8.08 23.12
N THR A 37 -5.24 -9.16 22.50
CA THR A 37 -5.44 -9.26 21.07
C THR A 37 -6.90 -9.51 20.75
N LEU A 38 -7.47 -8.69 19.89
CA LEU A 38 -8.86 -8.75 19.44
C LEU A 38 -8.92 -8.97 17.92
N ASP A 39 -9.96 -9.66 17.45
CA ASP A 39 -10.24 -9.81 16.03
C ASP A 39 -11.51 -9.01 15.67
N GLY A 40 -11.41 -8.09 14.70
CA GLY A 40 -12.53 -7.27 14.25
C GLY A 40 -13.67 -8.05 13.60
N ASN A 41 -13.43 -9.33 13.25
CA ASN A 41 -14.46 -10.21 12.70
C ASN A 41 -15.30 -10.81 13.82
N LYS A 42 -16.47 -10.30 14.12
CA LYS A 42 -17.40 -10.70 15.20
C LYS A 42 -17.04 -10.15 16.60
N LEU A 43 -16.33 -9.05 16.68
CA LEU A 43 -16.01 -8.40 17.96
C LEU A 43 -17.28 -7.80 18.58
N ASP A 44 -17.55 -8.16 19.82
CA ASP A 44 -18.63 -7.55 20.61
C ASP A 44 -18.26 -6.12 21.00
N PRO A 45 -19.15 -5.13 20.80
CA PRO A 45 -18.91 -3.76 21.22
C PRO A 45 -18.61 -3.57 22.72
N ALA A 46 -19.22 -4.42 23.57
CA ALA A 46 -18.97 -4.36 25.00
C ALA A 46 -17.56 -4.82 25.36
N ASP A 47 -17.08 -5.89 24.70
CA ASP A 47 -15.70 -6.38 24.87
C ASP A 47 -14.68 -5.35 24.39
N LEU A 48 -14.88 -4.76 23.20
CA LEU A 48 -14.01 -3.70 22.71
C LEU A 48 -13.96 -2.51 23.68
N LYS A 49 -15.11 -2.03 24.15
CA LYS A 49 -15.18 -0.95 25.11
C LYS A 49 -14.46 -1.28 26.41
N LYS A 50 -14.67 -2.49 26.95
CA LYS A 50 -14.00 -2.96 28.14
C LYS A 50 -12.47 -2.98 27.95
N SER A 51 -11.97 -3.52 26.85
CA SER A 51 -10.54 -3.59 26.55
C SER A 51 -9.89 -2.21 26.46
N LEU A 52 -10.56 -1.24 25.83
CA LEU A 52 -10.05 0.13 25.65
C LEU A 52 -10.14 0.98 26.93
N MET A 53 -11.06 0.67 27.84
CA MET A 53 -11.24 1.40 29.09
C MET A 53 -10.52 0.77 30.29
N SER A 54 -9.97 -0.43 30.13
CA SER A 54 -9.20 -1.09 31.19
C SER A 54 -7.85 -0.43 31.38
N LEU A 55 -7.56 -0.06 32.62
CA LEU A 55 -6.26 0.48 33.00
C LEU A 55 -5.17 -0.61 33.06
N PRO A 56 -3.90 -0.27 32.82
CA PRO A 56 -2.81 -1.21 32.99
C PRO A 56 -2.66 -1.62 34.46
N VAL A 57 -2.33 -2.87 34.69
CA VAL A 57 -2.20 -3.48 36.03
C VAL A 57 -0.73 -3.52 36.48
N VAL A 58 0.18 -3.94 35.62
CA VAL A 58 1.61 -4.14 35.86
C VAL A 58 2.46 -3.18 35.04
N ALA A 59 2.17 -3.09 33.75
CA ALA A 59 2.91 -2.23 32.82
C ALA A 59 2.56 -0.74 33.00
N LYS A 60 3.41 0.13 32.47
CA LYS A 60 3.09 1.57 32.38
C LYS A 60 1.92 1.88 31.45
N ARG A 61 1.72 1.04 30.44
CA ARG A 61 0.68 1.17 29.42
C ARG A 61 0.14 -0.20 29.06
N ARG A 62 -1.15 -0.31 28.91
CA ARG A 62 -1.82 -1.47 28.35
C ARG A 62 -1.71 -1.45 26.82
N VAL A 63 -1.46 -2.59 26.20
CA VAL A 63 -1.37 -2.74 24.74
C VAL A 63 -2.55 -3.57 24.25
N VAL A 64 -3.37 -2.99 23.39
CA VAL A 64 -4.50 -3.67 22.75
C VAL A 64 -4.23 -3.71 21.25
N ILE A 65 -4.20 -4.92 20.67
CA ILE A 65 -4.08 -5.12 19.24
C ILE A 65 -5.43 -5.54 18.68
N LEU A 66 -5.85 -4.87 17.61
CA LEU A 66 -7.07 -5.18 16.90
C LEU A 66 -6.74 -5.54 15.44
N HIS A 67 -6.79 -6.83 15.15
CA HIS A 67 -6.64 -7.34 13.79
C HIS A 67 -7.91 -7.17 12.96
N THR A 68 -7.76 -7.17 11.65
CA THR A 68 -8.87 -7.11 10.68
C THR A 68 -9.82 -5.94 10.90
N CYS A 69 -9.29 -4.77 11.25
CA CYS A 69 -10.11 -3.60 11.59
C CYS A 69 -11.04 -3.13 10.44
N GLN A 70 -10.79 -3.53 9.20
CA GLN A 70 -11.67 -3.30 8.05
C GLN A 70 -13.02 -4.04 8.17
N LYS A 71 -13.12 -5.10 9.00
CA LYS A 71 -14.34 -5.89 9.21
C LYS A 71 -15.17 -5.45 10.41
N LEU A 72 -14.75 -4.40 11.11
CA LEU A 72 -15.46 -3.85 12.25
C LEU A 72 -16.88 -3.41 11.89
N SER A 73 -17.81 -3.67 12.80
CA SER A 73 -19.15 -3.10 12.77
C SER A 73 -19.09 -1.56 12.90
N ASP A 74 -20.14 -0.86 12.45
CA ASP A 74 -20.16 0.58 12.56
C ASP A 74 -20.22 1.06 14.02
N GLN A 75 -20.77 0.25 14.92
CA GLN A 75 -20.75 0.51 16.35
C GLN A 75 -19.33 0.45 16.91
N ASN A 76 -18.55 -0.57 16.53
CA ASN A 76 -17.15 -0.70 16.94
C ASN A 76 -16.27 0.42 16.39
N LYS A 77 -16.48 0.81 15.12
CA LYS A 77 -15.79 1.98 14.54
C LYS A 77 -16.04 3.26 15.33
N LYS A 78 -17.30 3.47 15.74
CA LYS A 78 -17.67 4.63 16.56
C LYS A 78 -16.96 4.63 17.92
N ILE A 79 -16.91 3.49 18.61
CA ILE A 79 -16.18 3.33 19.87
C ILE A 79 -14.70 3.70 19.72
N ILE A 80 -14.05 3.23 18.66
CA ILE A 80 -12.63 3.55 18.39
C ILE A 80 -12.44 5.04 18.11
N LEU A 81 -13.33 5.67 17.33
CA LEU A 81 -13.26 7.10 17.05
C LEU A 81 -13.51 7.95 18.31
N GLU A 82 -14.41 7.54 19.19
CA GLU A 82 -14.64 8.17 20.50
C GLU A 82 -13.38 8.02 21.37
N PHE A 83 -12.81 6.82 21.45
CA PHE A 83 -11.56 6.57 22.16
C PHE A 83 -10.41 7.43 21.62
N ALA A 84 -10.31 7.61 20.30
CA ALA A 84 -9.31 8.45 19.66
C ALA A 84 -9.44 9.95 19.99
N GLN A 85 -10.55 10.39 20.57
CA GLN A 85 -10.75 11.77 21.02
C GLN A 85 -10.30 11.99 22.47
N ILE A 86 -10.14 10.91 23.21
CA ILE A 86 -9.67 10.96 24.61
C ILE A 86 -8.14 11.01 24.57
N ASP A 87 -7.57 12.04 25.19
CA ASP A 87 -6.09 12.16 25.33
C ASP A 87 -5.61 11.28 26.50
N GLU A 88 -5.79 9.96 26.34
CA GLU A 88 -5.43 8.99 27.37
C GLU A 88 -4.13 8.29 26.98
N ASP A 89 -3.10 8.47 27.80
CA ASP A 89 -1.76 7.92 27.57
C ASP A 89 -1.56 6.51 28.17
N LYS A 90 -2.59 5.96 28.81
CA LYS A 90 -2.53 4.66 29.50
C LYS A 90 -2.70 3.45 28.59
N VAL A 91 -3.33 3.63 27.42
CA VAL A 91 -3.61 2.56 26.47
C VAL A 91 -2.95 2.85 25.13
N VAL A 92 -2.24 1.86 24.61
CA VAL A 92 -1.70 1.84 23.26
C VAL A 92 -2.58 0.93 22.43
N LEU A 93 -3.30 1.50 21.47
CA LEU A 93 -4.15 0.77 20.52
C LEU A 93 -3.43 0.60 19.19
N ILE A 94 -3.26 -0.64 18.76
CA ILE A 94 -2.65 -1.00 17.49
C ILE A 94 -3.76 -1.57 16.60
N LEU A 95 -4.06 -0.87 15.52
CA LEU A 95 -5.08 -1.24 14.54
C LEU A 95 -4.40 -1.83 13.31
N ASP A 96 -4.77 -3.04 12.93
CA ASP A 96 -4.23 -3.73 11.77
C ASP A 96 -5.31 -3.89 10.69
N SER A 97 -5.02 -3.40 9.48
CA SER A 97 -5.92 -3.48 8.33
C SER A 97 -5.19 -3.91 7.06
N ASP A 98 -5.79 -4.84 6.31
CA ASP A 98 -5.29 -5.27 5.00
C ASP A 98 -5.68 -4.32 3.86
N SER A 99 -6.60 -3.38 4.10
CA SER A 99 -7.08 -2.46 3.07
C SER A 99 -6.28 -1.17 3.01
N ALA A 100 -5.96 -0.75 1.78
CA ALA A 100 -5.43 0.58 1.55
C ALA A 100 -6.48 1.66 1.88
N ALA A 101 -6.04 2.73 2.54
CA ALA A 101 -6.85 3.76 3.18
C ALA A 101 -7.81 4.58 2.29
N SER A 102 -7.71 4.49 0.97
CA SER A 102 -8.21 5.53 0.06
C SER A 102 -9.74 5.68 -0.03
N LYS A 103 -10.54 4.74 0.50
CA LYS A 103 -12.01 4.77 0.35
C LYS A 103 -12.82 4.58 1.63
N ASN A 104 -12.17 4.45 2.78
CA ASN A 104 -12.87 4.18 4.04
C ASN A 104 -12.86 5.42 4.93
N SER A 105 -14.03 6.03 5.18
CA SER A 105 -14.19 7.24 6.01
C SER A 105 -13.65 7.05 7.44
N PHE A 106 -13.79 5.85 8.01
CA PHE A 106 -13.26 5.49 9.32
C PHE A 106 -11.73 5.59 9.36
N ILE A 107 -11.07 5.04 8.33
CA ILE A 107 -9.60 5.12 8.22
C ILE A 107 -9.14 6.58 8.03
N GLN A 108 -9.86 7.37 7.21
CA GLN A 108 -9.54 8.80 7.01
C GLN A 108 -9.65 9.62 8.30
N GLU A 109 -10.62 9.29 9.15
CA GLU A 109 -10.78 9.95 10.46
C GLU A 109 -9.60 9.59 11.39
N LEU A 110 -9.17 8.34 11.40
CA LEU A 110 -8.02 7.87 12.18
C LEU A 110 -6.70 8.48 11.73
N TYR A 111 -6.53 8.80 10.44
CA TYR A 111 -5.32 9.49 9.94
C TYR A 111 -5.01 10.79 10.67
N LYS A 112 -6.01 11.45 11.20
CA LYS A 112 -5.84 12.74 11.91
C LYS A 112 -5.25 12.57 13.33
N ARG A 113 -5.33 11.35 13.90
CA ARG A 113 -5.07 11.10 15.33
C ARG A 113 -4.19 9.91 15.62
N ALA A 114 -3.92 9.07 14.62
CA ALA A 114 -3.11 7.88 14.74
C ALA A 114 -1.75 8.06 14.04
N GLU A 115 -0.73 7.41 14.56
CA GLU A 115 0.52 7.21 13.84
C GLU A 115 0.30 6.13 12.78
N VAL A 116 0.33 6.54 11.51
CA VAL A 116 -0.01 5.67 10.37
C VAL A 116 1.26 5.08 9.78
N LEU A 117 1.30 3.75 9.70
CA LEU A 117 2.39 2.97 9.12
C LEU A 117 1.85 2.15 7.96
N SER A 118 2.39 2.35 6.76
CA SER A 118 1.96 1.65 5.55
C SER A 118 2.92 0.51 5.21
N PHE A 119 2.36 -0.69 5.07
CA PHE A 119 3.03 -1.94 4.75
C PHE A 119 2.39 -2.58 3.50
N SER A 120 2.09 -1.78 2.53
CA SER A 120 1.63 -2.30 1.25
C SER A 120 2.84 -2.72 0.45
N LYS A 121 2.82 -3.92 -0.11
CA LYS A 121 3.54 -4.16 -1.36
C LYS A 121 3.08 -3.06 -2.28
N GLY A 122 3.97 -2.13 -2.58
CA GLY A 122 3.68 -1.15 -3.62
C GLY A 122 2.99 -1.93 -4.73
N ARG A 123 1.83 -1.48 -5.24
CA ARG A 123 1.12 -2.22 -6.32
C ARG A 123 2.19 -2.76 -7.23
N PRO A 124 2.22 -4.08 -7.51
CA PRO A 124 3.30 -4.61 -8.33
C PRO A 124 3.39 -3.73 -9.55
N LEU A 125 4.54 -3.08 -9.73
CA LEU A 125 4.74 -2.20 -10.86
C LEU A 125 4.44 -3.04 -12.11
N THR A 126 3.67 -2.48 -12.99
CA THR A 126 3.30 -3.07 -14.27
C THR A 126 3.61 -2.06 -15.37
N ALA A 127 3.55 -2.46 -16.62
CA ALA A 127 3.69 -1.53 -17.73
C ALA A 127 2.69 -0.34 -17.63
N PHE A 128 1.51 -0.54 -17.02
CA PHE A 128 0.55 0.52 -16.75
C PHE A 128 1.03 1.55 -15.73
N SER A 129 2.00 1.21 -14.88
CA SER A 129 2.58 2.18 -13.92
C SER A 129 3.38 3.29 -14.61
N MET A 130 3.78 3.10 -15.87
CA MET A 130 4.43 4.12 -16.71
C MET A 130 3.43 5.02 -17.44
N GLU A 131 2.11 4.72 -17.41
CA GLU A 131 1.10 5.39 -18.22
C GLU A 131 1.10 6.90 -18.03
N GLU A 132 1.04 7.36 -16.78
CA GLU A 132 0.96 8.79 -16.46
C GLU A 132 2.26 9.52 -16.83
N ASP A 133 3.41 8.92 -16.56
CA ASP A 133 4.71 9.49 -16.93
C ASP A 133 4.87 9.63 -18.45
N ILE A 134 4.45 8.62 -19.22
CA ILE A 134 4.50 8.68 -20.67
C ILE A 134 3.52 9.73 -21.21
N LEU A 135 2.28 9.80 -20.68
CA LEU A 135 1.29 10.77 -21.13
C LEU A 135 1.67 12.21 -20.78
N SER A 136 2.30 12.43 -19.63
CA SER A 136 2.76 13.74 -19.17
C SER A 136 4.13 14.15 -19.72
N CYS A 137 4.70 13.38 -20.66
CA CYS A 137 6.02 13.63 -21.24
C CYS A 137 7.14 13.66 -20.18
N ASN A 138 7.13 12.71 -19.25
CA ASN A 138 8.17 12.51 -18.25
C ASN A 138 9.00 11.24 -18.54
N PRO A 139 10.00 11.29 -19.43
CA PRO A 139 10.78 10.12 -19.80
C PRO A 139 11.59 9.57 -18.63
N LYS A 140 12.03 10.44 -17.71
CA LYS A 140 12.80 10.04 -16.53
C LYS A 140 11.97 9.15 -15.59
N GLY A 141 10.74 9.54 -15.28
CA GLY A 141 9.83 8.75 -14.45
C GLY A 141 9.49 7.41 -15.10
N ALA A 142 9.14 7.44 -16.39
CA ALA A 142 8.82 6.22 -17.14
C ALA A 142 10.00 5.23 -17.21
N LEU A 143 11.25 5.72 -17.41
CA LEU A 143 12.46 4.88 -17.40
C LEU A 143 12.74 4.28 -16.02
N GLN A 144 12.51 5.01 -14.93
CA GLN A 144 12.66 4.47 -13.58
C GLN A 144 11.73 3.27 -13.34
N VAL A 145 10.47 3.38 -13.74
CA VAL A 145 9.50 2.28 -13.65
C VAL A 145 9.93 1.11 -14.52
N LEU A 146 10.35 1.36 -15.76
CA LEU A 146 10.86 0.32 -16.68
C LEU A 146 12.02 -0.45 -16.06
N PHE A 147 13.00 0.26 -15.48
CA PHE A 147 14.16 -0.35 -14.84
C PHE A 147 13.76 -1.30 -13.71
N VAL A 148 12.87 -0.85 -12.80
CA VAL A 148 12.37 -1.68 -11.71
C VAL A 148 11.60 -2.91 -12.21
N LEU A 149 10.83 -2.79 -13.30
CA LEU A 149 10.13 -3.92 -13.90
C LEU A 149 11.11 -4.99 -14.43
N LEU A 150 12.17 -4.55 -15.09
CA LEU A 150 13.20 -5.43 -15.63
C LEU A 150 14.05 -6.09 -14.51
N GLU A 151 14.41 -5.33 -13.45
CA GLU A 151 15.10 -5.87 -12.28
C GLU A 151 14.27 -6.91 -11.52
N ASN A 152 12.95 -6.71 -11.45
CA ASN A 152 12.00 -7.67 -10.87
C ASN A 152 11.76 -8.91 -11.78
N GLY A 153 12.50 -9.04 -12.87
CA GLY A 153 12.44 -10.20 -13.78
C GLY A 153 11.20 -10.23 -14.67
N GLN A 154 10.48 -9.10 -14.83
CA GLN A 154 9.37 -9.08 -15.78
C GLN A 154 9.85 -9.28 -17.22
N MET A 155 9.17 -10.17 -17.94
CA MET A 155 9.53 -10.45 -19.32
C MET A 155 9.31 -9.24 -20.22
N PRO A 156 10.31 -8.80 -20.99
CA PRO A 156 10.23 -7.63 -21.86
C PRO A 156 9.05 -7.64 -22.83
N VAL A 157 8.69 -8.81 -23.32
CA VAL A 157 7.53 -8.96 -24.24
C VAL A 157 6.21 -8.60 -23.55
N TRP A 158 6.07 -8.92 -22.25
CA TRP A 158 4.87 -8.54 -21.48
C TRP A 158 4.85 -7.04 -21.17
N ILE A 159 6.02 -6.44 -20.93
CA ILE A 159 6.14 -4.99 -20.76
C ILE A 159 5.70 -4.29 -22.07
N LEU A 160 6.21 -4.73 -23.21
CA LEU A 160 5.81 -4.18 -24.52
C LEU A 160 4.31 -4.33 -24.78
N GLY A 161 3.75 -5.50 -24.48
CA GLY A 161 2.30 -5.75 -24.60
C GLY A 161 1.46 -4.84 -23.71
N GLY A 162 1.92 -4.60 -22.49
CA GLY A 162 1.29 -3.67 -21.55
C GLY A 162 1.35 -2.23 -22.04
N ILE A 163 2.50 -1.77 -22.56
CA ILE A 163 2.66 -0.43 -23.18
C ILE A 163 1.71 -0.28 -24.36
N LEU A 164 1.65 -1.26 -25.24
CA LEU A 164 0.70 -1.24 -26.37
C LEU A 164 -0.74 -1.13 -25.91
N SER A 165 -1.12 -1.91 -24.91
CA SER A 165 -2.49 -1.93 -24.36
C SER A 165 -2.90 -0.57 -23.79
N PHE A 166 -2.07 0.06 -22.95
CA PHE A 166 -2.42 1.38 -22.42
C PHE A 166 -2.35 2.48 -23.50
N TRP A 167 -1.44 2.38 -24.46
CA TRP A 167 -1.38 3.32 -25.57
C TRP A 167 -2.67 3.34 -26.37
N GLN A 168 -3.18 2.18 -26.73
CA GLN A 168 -4.46 2.03 -27.44
C GLN A 168 -5.65 2.55 -26.62
N LYS A 169 -5.68 2.25 -25.33
CA LYS A 169 -6.74 2.68 -24.42
C LYS A 169 -6.80 4.20 -24.26
N ASN A 170 -5.64 4.87 -24.32
CA ASN A 170 -5.54 6.32 -24.16
C ASN A 170 -5.60 7.11 -25.48
N LYS A 171 -5.99 6.51 -26.58
CA LYS A 171 -6.14 7.20 -27.90
C LYS A 171 -6.87 8.53 -27.79
N ARG A 172 -7.94 8.58 -26.96
CA ARG A 172 -8.78 9.80 -26.81
C ARG A 172 -8.13 10.90 -25.98
N ARG A 173 -7.05 10.60 -25.24
CA ARG A 173 -6.33 11.54 -24.36
C ARG A 173 -5.15 12.25 -25.05
N MET A 174 -4.87 11.93 -26.29
CA MET A 174 -3.72 12.46 -27.03
C MET A 174 -4.10 12.90 -28.44
N ALA A 175 -3.29 13.77 -29.05
CA ALA A 175 -3.45 14.19 -30.43
C ALA A 175 -3.28 12.99 -31.38
N GLU A 176 -4.05 12.97 -32.48
CA GLU A 176 -4.02 11.86 -33.44
C GLU A 176 -2.63 11.65 -34.05
N SER A 177 -1.89 12.72 -34.28
CA SER A 177 -0.52 12.67 -34.80
C SER A 177 0.42 11.95 -33.80
N ARG A 178 0.34 12.28 -32.51
CA ARG A 178 1.11 11.63 -31.44
C ARG A 178 0.73 10.14 -31.33
N TYR A 179 -0.56 9.83 -31.38
CA TYR A 179 -1.04 8.46 -31.33
C TYR A 179 -0.47 7.61 -32.47
N LYS A 180 -0.56 8.10 -33.73
CA LYS A 180 -0.02 7.42 -34.92
C LYS A 180 1.50 7.24 -34.81
N LYS A 181 2.24 8.28 -34.42
CA LYS A 181 3.69 8.21 -34.24
C LYS A 181 4.05 7.14 -33.21
N GLY A 182 3.37 7.11 -32.06
CA GLY A 182 3.64 6.12 -31.03
C GLY A 182 3.34 4.68 -31.44
N LEU A 183 2.33 4.44 -32.30
CA LEU A 183 2.09 3.11 -32.87
C LEU A 183 3.23 2.65 -33.77
N LEU A 184 3.84 3.56 -34.55
CA LEU A 184 5.01 3.22 -35.38
C LEU A 184 6.22 2.89 -34.52
N GLU A 185 6.47 3.64 -33.44
CA GLU A 185 7.55 3.35 -32.50
C GLU A 185 7.35 1.99 -31.78
N LEU A 186 6.12 1.66 -31.41
CA LEU A 186 5.77 0.35 -30.83
C LEU A 186 6.02 -0.79 -31.82
N GLN A 187 5.66 -0.60 -33.09
CA GLN A 187 5.91 -1.58 -34.15
C GLN A 187 7.42 -1.74 -34.39
N GLU A 188 8.17 -0.64 -34.43
CA GLU A 188 9.63 -0.70 -34.60
C GLU A 188 10.31 -1.43 -33.43
N ALA A 189 9.88 -1.16 -32.19
CA ALA A 189 10.40 -1.87 -31.01
C ALA A 189 10.11 -3.37 -31.05
N ASP A 190 8.89 -3.78 -31.43
CA ASP A 190 8.52 -5.19 -31.59
C ASP A 190 9.40 -5.90 -32.65
N LEU A 191 9.63 -5.25 -33.78
CA LEU A 191 10.50 -5.77 -34.83
C LEU A 191 11.96 -5.88 -34.39
N ASN A 192 12.47 -4.91 -33.65
CA ASN A 192 13.83 -4.91 -33.14
C ASN A 192 14.04 -6.03 -32.12
N ILE A 193 13.06 -6.26 -31.25
CA ILE A 193 13.07 -7.36 -30.27
C ILE A 193 13.02 -8.70 -30.98
N LYS A 194 12.08 -8.91 -31.90
CA LYS A 194 11.91 -10.20 -32.62
C LYS A 194 13.07 -10.56 -33.53
N ARG A 195 13.71 -9.56 -34.11
CA ARG A 195 14.85 -9.76 -35.04
C ARG A 195 16.22 -9.71 -34.34
N THR A 196 16.24 -9.60 -33.02
CA THR A 196 17.46 -9.53 -32.20
C THR A 196 18.47 -8.47 -32.70
N ARG A 197 17.97 -7.37 -33.28
CA ARG A 197 18.81 -6.30 -33.83
C ARG A 197 19.46 -5.45 -32.75
N ILE A 198 18.78 -5.31 -31.61
CA ILE A 198 19.21 -4.52 -30.47
C ILE A 198 18.94 -5.36 -29.21
N ASN A 199 19.71 -5.13 -28.14
CA ASN A 199 19.39 -5.70 -26.84
C ASN A 199 17.95 -5.34 -26.47
N VAL A 200 17.20 -6.31 -25.98
CA VAL A 200 15.77 -6.17 -25.70
C VAL A 200 15.49 -5.05 -24.69
N GLN A 201 16.34 -4.91 -23.68
CA GLN A 201 16.25 -3.82 -22.71
C GLN A 201 16.41 -2.46 -23.38
N HIS A 202 17.45 -2.28 -24.21
CA HIS A 202 17.67 -1.03 -24.95
C HIS A 202 16.54 -0.69 -25.91
N ALA A 203 15.92 -1.70 -26.54
CA ALA A 203 14.77 -1.50 -27.40
C ALA A 203 13.58 -0.89 -26.62
N LEU A 204 13.33 -1.36 -25.39
CA LEU A 204 12.30 -0.83 -24.51
C LEU A 204 12.64 0.56 -23.99
N GLU A 205 13.91 0.81 -23.61
CA GLU A 205 14.36 2.13 -23.16
C GLU A 205 14.16 3.19 -24.26
N ILE A 206 14.58 2.91 -25.49
CA ILE A 206 14.38 3.79 -26.66
C ILE A 206 12.89 4.03 -26.88
N LEU A 207 12.08 2.98 -26.85
CA LEU A 207 10.63 3.08 -27.02
C LEU A 207 10.01 4.02 -25.97
N VAL A 208 10.30 3.79 -24.69
CA VAL A 208 9.74 4.59 -23.58
C VAL A 208 10.11 6.07 -23.73
N VAL A 209 11.38 6.36 -24.05
CA VAL A 209 11.81 7.75 -24.30
C VAL A 209 11.07 8.37 -25.45
N LYS A 210 10.93 7.68 -26.58
CA LYS A 210 10.22 8.17 -27.78
C LYS A 210 8.72 8.39 -27.54
N LEU A 211 8.07 7.56 -26.70
CA LEU A 211 6.65 7.72 -26.34
C LEU A 211 6.43 8.86 -25.34
N ALA A 212 7.41 9.13 -24.48
CA ALA A 212 7.38 10.18 -23.45
C ALA A 212 7.98 11.52 -23.95
N SER A 213 8.31 11.63 -25.24
CA SER A 213 8.75 12.85 -25.92
C SER A 213 7.66 13.30 -26.88
#